data_620cddcf15ae6add21f49b7b311e27bf
#
_entry.id   620cddcf15ae6add21f49b7b311e27bf
#
_cell.length_a   1.000
_cell.length_b   1.000
_cell.length_c   1.000
_cell.angle_alpha   90.00
_cell.angle_beta   90.00
_cell.angle_gamma   90.00
#
_symmetry.space_group_name_H-M   'P 1'
#
loop_
_entity.id
_entity.type
_entity.pdbx_description
1 polymer ?
#
loop_
_entity_poly.entity_id
_entity_poly.type
_entity_poly.pdbx_seq_one_letter_code
_entity_poly.pdbx_strand_id
1 'polypeptide(L)'
;RAEGPGHPGEAVQPESSGTVHPNADSHSERHSGYHPYHRESSEEKTFRQDGKGEYGRTEYQQREYRQGYRQEYYKRPDNRFAEKNPVPTDMAERDSGETKEGILEVMSDGYGFIRCDNYLPGENDVYVSPAQIRRFNLKTGDIIVGNTRIRNQNEKFSALLYVKSVNGFHPSEAQKRKRFEDLTPIFPNERIFMETPDCSIAMRMIDIFSPIGKGQRGMIVSQPKAGKTTILKQIAASVTKNYPDMNLIILLIDERPEEVTDIRESIEGKNVEVIYSTFDELPENHKRVS
;
A
#
# COMPACT_ATOMS: atom_id res chain seq x y z
N ARG A 1 -4.25 -63.52 -35.88
CA ARG A 1 -4.63 -63.20 -37.27
C ARG A 1 -4.50 -61.67 -37.37
N ALA A 2 -3.41 -61.15 -37.92
CA ALA A 2 -3.12 -60.85 -39.31
C ALA A 2 -3.92 -59.64 -39.77
N GLU A 3 -3.44 -58.56 -40.33
CA GLU A 3 -2.23 -58.18 -41.01
C GLU A 3 -2.25 -56.67 -41.16
N GLY A 4 -1.12 -55.96 -41.16
CA GLY A 4 -0.96 -54.64 -41.76
C GLY A 4 -0.79 -54.81 -43.31
N PRO A 5 -0.18 -53.93 -44.10
CA PRO A 5 0.51 -52.63 -43.88
C PRO A 5 0.20 -51.58 -44.99
N GLY A 6 0.87 -50.45 -44.99
CA GLY A 6 0.97 -49.62 -46.20
C GLY A 6 1.38 -48.15 -45.99
N HIS A 7 2.64 -47.87 -45.99
CA HIS A 7 3.30 -46.63 -46.49
C HIS A 7 3.44 -46.75 -48.03
N PRO A 8 3.89 -45.73 -48.84
CA PRO A 8 4.58 -44.46 -48.56
C PRO A 8 4.30 -43.28 -49.54
N GLY A 9 5.07 -42.24 -49.43
CA GLY A 9 5.52 -41.32 -50.47
C GLY A 9 4.80 -39.98 -50.48
N GLU A 10 5.36 -38.80 -50.68
CA GLU A 10 6.70 -38.44 -51.20
C GLU A 10 6.85 -36.92 -50.97
N ALA A 11 8.07 -36.52 -50.78
CA ALA A 11 8.58 -35.17 -50.64
C ALA A 11 8.60 -34.43 -51.98
N VAL A 12 8.50 -33.12 -51.97
CA VAL A 12 9.20 -32.23 -52.91
C VAL A 12 9.35 -30.81 -52.31
N GLN A 13 10.59 -30.40 -52.06
CA GLN A 13 11.16 -29.05 -52.28
C GLN A 13 11.80 -29.03 -53.69
N PRO A 14 12.36 -27.97 -54.27
CA PRO A 14 12.76 -26.63 -53.77
C PRO A 14 12.69 -25.47 -54.84
N GLU A 15 13.43 -24.38 -54.51
CA GLU A 15 14.07 -23.36 -55.39
C GLU A 15 13.21 -22.20 -55.89
N SER A 16 13.64 -20.96 -56.06
CA SER A 16 14.90 -20.22 -55.84
C SER A 16 14.72 -18.77 -56.31
N SER A 17 15.48 -17.87 -55.72
CA SER A 17 16.17 -16.72 -56.31
C SER A 17 15.43 -15.57 -56.96
N GLY A 18 15.90 -14.34 -56.59
CA GLY A 18 15.70 -13.14 -57.39
C GLY A 18 16.10 -11.85 -56.67
N THR A 19 17.39 -11.60 -56.58
CA THR A 19 18.05 -10.30 -56.39
C THR A 19 17.59 -9.26 -57.41
N VAL A 20 17.54 -7.97 -57.06
CA VAL A 20 18.19 -6.81 -57.70
C VAL A 20 17.87 -5.49 -56.97
N HIS A 21 18.90 -4.75 -56.53
CA HIS A 21 19.02 -3.30 -56.29
C HIS A 21 19.18 -2.56 -57.64
N PRO A 22 19.41 -1.24 -57.74
CA PRO A 22 19.16 -0.05 -56.90
C PRO A 22 18.58 1.18 -57.67
N ASN A 23 18.45 2.31 -56.97
CA ASN A 23 18.67 3.74 -57.33
C ASN A 23 17.59 4.63 -56.68
N ALA A 24 17.93 5.58 -55.87
CA ALA A 24 18.68 6.85 -55.95
C ALA A 24 17.78 8.07 -56.23
N ASP A 25 18.05 9.13 -55.43
CA ASP A 25 17.73 10.55 -55.56
C ASP A 25 16.31 11.00 -55.14
N SER A 26 16.12 12.04 -54.35
CA SER A 26 16.82 13.32 -54.15
C SER A 26 16.13 14.18 -53.06
N HIS A 27 16.95 14.90 -52.34
CA HIS A 27 16.76 16.25 -51.74
C HIS A 27 15.48 16.72 -51.10
N SER A 28 15.54 17.07 -49.81
CA SER A 28 15.45 18.48 -49.40
C SER A 28 15.79 18.70 -47.93
N GLU A 29 16.79 19.52 -47.75
CA GLU A 29 17.28 20.13 -46.51
C GLU A 29 16.20 20.98 -45.83
N ARG A 30 16.11 20.94 -44.51
CA ARG A 30 15.83 22.15 -43.69
C ARG A 30 16.59 22.09 -42.36
N HIS A 31 17.51 23.01 -42.28
CA HIS A 31 18.24 23.45 -41.09
C HIS A 31 17.32 23.93 -39.95
N SER A 32 17.70 23.62 -38.74
CA SER A 32 17.49 24.47 -37.55
C SER A 32 18.46 23.97 -36.47
N GLY A 33 19.49 24.56 -36.16
CA GLY A 33 19.94 25.73 -35.57
C GLY A 33 20.26 25.41 -34.12
N TYR A 34 21.48 24.84 -33.83
CA TYR A 34 22.07 24.77 -32.49
C TYR A 34 22.72 26.14 -32.19
N HIS A 35 22.28 26.79 -31.08
CA HIS A 35 23.03 27.92 -30.52
C HIS A 35 23.83 27.42 -29.30
N PRO A 36 25.14 27.65 -29.28
CA PRO A 36 25.96 27.44 -28.09
C PRO A 36 25.97 28.69 -27.24
N TYR A 37 25.71 28.54 -25.95
CA TYR A 37 25.90 29.58 -24.96
C TYR A 37 27.38 29.82 -24.69
N HIS A 38 27.79 31.03 -24.92
CA HIS A 38 29.10 31.59 -24.61
C HIS A 38 29.36 31.61 -23.11
N ARG A 39 30.59 31.25 -22.82
CA ARG A 39 31.26 31.33 -21.52
C ARG A 39 31.96 32.71 -21.50
N GLU A 40 31.49 33.58 -20.63
CA GLU A 40 32.32 34.74 -20.27
C GLU A 40 32.88 34.57 -18.86
N SER A 41 34.18 34.88 -18.81
CA SER A 41 35.07 34.72 -17.69
C SER A 41 35.15 36.03 -16.87
N SER A 42 35.53 35.82 -15.63
CA SER A 42 36.23 36.75 -14.73
C SER A 42 35.47 37.95 -14.12
N GLU A 43 35.31 37.83 -12.77
CA GLU A 43 35.87 38.85 -11.87
C GLU A 43 35.95 38.27 -10.44
N GLU A 44 37.19 38.09 -9.99
CA GLU A 44 37.54 37.93 -8.58
C GLU A 44 37.15 39.19 -7.80
N LYS A 45 36.31 39.04 -6.78
CA LYS A 45 36.23 39.99 -5.66
C LYS A 45 36.29 39.21 -4.35
N THR A 46 37.47 39.32 -3.77
CA THR A 46 37.75 39.05 -2.34
C THR A 46 36.72 39.77 -1.46
N PHE A 47 35.99 39.01 -0.67
CA PHE A 47 35.30 39.52 0.51
C PHE A 47 35.71 38.75 1.77
N ARG A 48 36.11 39.51 2.73
CA ARG A 48 36.64 39.13 4.03
C ARG A 48 35.64 38.36 4.87
N GLN A 49 36.18 37.39 5.64
CA GLN A 49 35.56 36.82 6.82
C GLN A 49 34.97 37.88 7.73
N ASP A 50 33.68 37.69 8.06
CA ASP A 50 33.11 37.89 9.40
C ASP A 50 31.63 37.51 9.32
N GLY A 51 31.19 36.55 10.16
CA GLY A 51 29.78 36.16 10.24
C GLY A 51 29.55 34.76 10.79
N LYS A 52 30.11 34.49 11.97
CA LYS A 52 29.60 33.37 12.81
C LYS A 52 28.22 33.73 13.33
N GLY A 53 27.21 32.93 12.99
CA GLY A 53 25.97 32.89 13.76
C GLY A 53 24.71 33.09 12.93
N GLU A 54 24.20 32.02 12.34
CA GLU A 54 22.73 31.87 12.12
C GLU A 54 22.29 30.52 11.58
N TYR A 55 23.22 29.63 11.22
CA TYR A 55 22.85 28.30 10.70
C TYR A 55 22.57 27.23 11.77
N GLY A 56 22.85 27.50 13.04
CA GLY A 56 22.67 26.56 14.13
C GLY A 56 21.25 26.48 14.74
N ARG A 57 20.41 27.51 14.50
CA ARG A 57 19.07 27.57 15.12
C ARG A 57 17.97 26.86 14.34
N THR A 58 18.11 26.72 13.05
CA THR A 58 17.10 26.07 12.21
C THR A 58 17.09 24.56 12.31
N GLU A 59 18.23 23.94 12.58
CA GLU A 59 18.32 22.46 12.71
C GLU A 59 17.78 21.94 14.05
N TYR A 60 17.96 22.72 15.14
CA TYR A 60 17.40 22.38 16.45
C TYR A 60 15.89 22.53 16.49
N GLN A 61 15.33 23.59 15.90
CA GLN A 61 13.87 23.77 15.83
C GLN A 61 13.21 22.74 14.91
N GLN A 62 13.87 22.29 13.85
CA GLN A 62 13.37 21.21 13.01
C GLN A 62 13.44 19.84 13.70
N ARG A 63 14.40 19.62 14.59
CA ARG A 63 14.47 18.37 15.40
C ARG A 63 13.38 18.32 16.47
N GLU A 64 13.10 19.40 17.17
CA GLU A 64 11.99 19.45 18.14
C GLU A 64 10.62 19.34 17.49
N TYR A 65 10.42 19.98 16.32
CA TYR A 65 9.18 19.82 15.55
C TYR A 65 8.99 18.40 15.02
N ARG A 66 10.08 17.72 14.59
CA ARG A 66 10.05 16.31 14.16
C ARG A 66 9.83 15.34 15.32
N GLN A 67 10.39 15.60 16.50
CA GLN A 67 10.15 14.74 17.67
C GLN A 67 8.72 14.91 18.23
N GLY A 68 8.17 16.09 18.23
CA GLY A 68 6.79 16.35 18.64
C GLY A 68 5.76 15.65 17.74
N TYR A 69 5.90 15.76 16.41
CA TYR A 69 5.04 15.06 15.45
C TYR A 69 5.17 13.53 15.52
N ARG A 70 6.37 13.01 15.85
CA ARG A 70 6.64 11.58 15.92
C ARG A 70 5.98 10.91 17.14
N GLN A 71 5.84 11.63 18.26
CA GLN A 71 5.18 11.08 19.46
C GLN A 71 3.64 11.17 19.39
N GLU A 72 3.07 12.12 18.63
CA GLU A 72 1.61 12.22 18.48
C GLU A 72 1.03 11.23 17.48
N TYR A 73 1.75 10.86 16.43
CA TYR A 73 1.27 9.93 15.40
C TYR A 73 1.22 8.46 15.83
N TYR A 74 2.01 8.07 16.86
CA TYR A 74 2.12 6.69 17.33
C TYR A 74 1.57 6.44 18.74
N LYS A 75 1.06 7.45 19.42
CA LYS A 75 0.24 7.23 20.60
C LYS A 75 -1.12 6.73 20.10
N ARG A 76 -1.41 5.43 20.32
CA ARG A 76 -2.80 4.95 20.27
C ARG A 76 -3.62 5.94 21.08
N PRO A 77 -4.69 6.52 20.52
CA PRO A 77 -5.54 7.40 21.32
C PRO A 77 -6.06 6.59 22.49
N ASP A 78 -5.69 7.02 23.66
CA ASP A 78 -6.21 6.50 24.92
C ASP A 78 -7.74 6.53 24.81
N ASN A 79 -8.38 5.41 24.98
CA ASN A 79 -9.83 5.20 24.84
C ASN A 79 -10.68 6.08 25.80
N ARG A 80 -10.04 7.05 26.48
CA ARG A 80 -10.63 7.99 27.46
C ARG A 80 -11.54 9.05 26.85
N PHE A 81 -11.56 9.19 25.49
CA PHE A 81 -12.46 10.15 24.84
C PHE A 81 -13.86 9.59 24.53
N ALA A 82 -14.08 8.30 24.72
CA ALA A 82 -15.38 7.67 24.46
C ALA A 82 -16.46 8.00 25.51
N GLU A 83 -16.08 8.52 26.69
CA GLU A 83 -17.02 8.64 27.83
C GLU A 83 -17.65 10.02 28.05
N LYS A 84 -17.35 11.05 27.24
CA LYS A 84 -17.74 12.44 27.57
C LYS A 84 -18.87 13.08 26.76
N ASN A 85 -19.44 12.42 25.76
CA ASN A 85 -20.62 12.95 25.08
C ASN A 85 -21.81 12.06 25.36
N PRO A 86 -22.83 12.52 26.15
CA PRO A 86 -24.04 11.76 26.33
C PRO A 86 -24.71 11.54 24.99
N VAL A 87 -24.90 10.27 24.62
CA VAL A 87 -25.67 9.87 23.44
C VAL A 87 -27.09 10.43 23.61
N PRO A 88 -27.68 11.13 22.62
CA PRO A 88 -29.06 11.59 22.70
C PRO A 88 -29.97 10.43 23.06
N THR A 89 -30.96 10.66 23.95
CA THR A 89 -31.86 9.63 24.51
C THR A 89 -32.51 8.77 23.42
N ASP A 90 -32.83 9.39 22.27
CA ASP A 90 -33.44 8.74 21.10
C ASP A 90 -32.49 7.75 20.39
N MET A 91 -31.17 7.95 20.53
CA MET A 91 -30.17 7.04 20.01
C MET A 91 -29.87 5.88 20.99
N ALA A 92 -29.98 6.11 22.29
CA ALA A 92 -29.75 5.09 23.30
C ALA A 92 -30.78 3.94 23.21
N GLU A 93 -32.03 4.25 22.87
CA GLU A 93 -33.09 3.24 22.70
C GLU A 93 -32.89 2.36 21.45
N ARG A 94 -32.13 2.84 20.47
CA ARG A 94 -31.84 2.12 19.21
C ARG A 94 -30.48 1.44 19.23
N ASP A 95 -29.64 1.69 20.22
CA ASP A 95 -28.32 1.10 20.34
C ASP A 95 -28.41 -0.38 20.69
N SER A 96 -27.78 -1.22 19.91
CA SER A 96 -27.65 -2.64 20.21
C SER A 96 -26.67 -2.91 21.35
N GLY A 97 -25.87 -1.93 21.77
CA GLY A 97 -24.76 -2.08 22.71
C GLY A 97 -23.53 -2.74 22.07
N GLU A 98 -23.60 -3.16 20.80
CA GLU A 98 -22.52 -3.83 20.10
C GLU A 98 -21.64 -2.82 19.37
N THR A 99 -20.35 -2.81 19.70
CA THR A 99 -19.34 -2.02 19.00
C THR A 99 -18.68 -2.87 17.93
N LYS A 100 -18.67 -2.39 16.70
CA LYS A 100 -17.99 -3.02 15.56
C LYS A 100 -16.84 -2.15 15.10
N GLU A 101 -15.78 -2.82 14.63
CA GLU A 101 -14.61 -2.22 14.02
C GLU A 101 -14.34 -2.90 12.69
N GLY A 102 -13.93 -2.15 11.70
CA GLY A 102 -13.57 -2.68 10.41
C GLY A 102 -13.21 -1.58 9.41
N ILE A 103 -12.94 -1.98 8.19
CA ILE A 103 -12.54 -1.08 7.11
C ILE A 103 -13.75 -0.72 6.25
N LEU A 104 -13.92 0.57 6.02
CA LEU A 104 -15.00 1.08 5.20
C LEU A 104 -14.72 0.85 3.71
N GLU A 105 -15.67 0.25 3.03
CA GLU A 105 -15.78 0.25 1.56
C GLU A 105 -17.00 1.09 1.16
N VAL A 106 -16.76 2.18 0.41
CA VAL A 106 -17.81 3.04 -0.12
C VAL A 106 -18.18 2.58 -1.52
N MET A 107 -19.46 2.29 -1.72
CA MET A 107 -20.01 1.83 -3.01
C MET A 107 -20.29 3.02 -3.94
N SER A 108 -20.40 2.75 -5.26
CA SER A 108 -20.73 3.76 -6.29
C SER A 108 -21.98 4.57 -5.99
N ASP A 109 -22.96 3.96 -5.33
CA ASP A 109 -24.24 4.58 -4.98
C ASP A 109 -24.16 5.48 -3.73
N GLY A 110 -22.97 5.62 -3.15
CA GLY A 110 -22.68 6.53 -2.04
C GLY A 110 -23.00 6.01 -0.65
N TYR A 111 -23.53 4.79 -0.49
CA TYR A 111 -23.55 4.07 0.80
C TYR A 111 -22.26 3.25 0.94
N GLY A 112 -22.04 2.63 2.11
CA GLY A 112 -20.88 1.79 2.32
C GLY A 112 -21.13 0.64 3.28
N PHE A 113 -20.10 -0.21 3.39
CA PHE A 113 -20.06 -1.28 4.37
C PHE A 113 -18.74 -1.23 5.15
N ILE A 114 -18.82 -1.42 6.45
CA ILE A 114 -17.65 -1.71 7.27
C ILE A 114 -17.39 -3.21 7.13
N ARG A 115 -16.27 -3.56 6.51
CA ARG A 115 -15.81 -4.95 6.36
C ARG A 115 -15.14 -5.37 7.67
N CYS A 116 -15.77 -6.30 8.36
CA CYS A 116 -15.31 -6.74 9.68
C CYS A 116 -14.34 -7.93 9.59
N ASP A 117 -14.38 -8.69 8.48
CA ASP A 117 -13.61 -9.90 8.28
C ASP A 117 -12.79 -9.83 7.00
N ASN A 118 -11.46 -9.89 7.12
CA ASN A 118 -10.49 -10.08 6.04
C ASN A 118 -10.72 -9.19 4.78
N TYR A 119 -11.24 -7.96 4.95
CA TYR A 119 -11.49 -6.96 3.88
C TYR A 119 -12.51 -7.39 2.81
N LEU A 120 -13.03 -8.60 2.87
CA LEU A 120 -13.98 -9.14 1.91
C LEU A 120 -15.42 -8.98 2.43
N PRO A 121 -16.42 -8.95 1.51
CA PRO A 121 -17.81 -8.98 1.90
C PRO A 121 -18.15 -10.20 2.75
N GLY A 122 -18.71 -9.96 3.93
CA GLY A 122 -19.06 -10.99 4.91
C GLY A 122 -20.44 -10.79 5.50
N GLU A 123 -20.90 -11.76 6.29
CA GLU A 123 -22.20 -11.69 6.97
C GLU A 123 -22.20 -10.71 8.15
N ASN A 124 -21.01 -10.43 8.69
CA ASN A 124 -20.81 -9.52 9.82
C ASN A 124 -20.65 -8.05 9.43
N ASP A 125 -20.74 -7.75 8.12
CA ASP A 125 -20.60 -6.40 7.61
C ASP A 125 -21.64 -5.46 8.17
N VAL A 126 -21.23 -4.20 8.39
CA VAL A 126 -22.10 -3.16 8.92
C VAL A 126 -22.40 -2.12 7.86
N TYR A 127 -23.67 -1.93 7.56
CA TYR A 127 -24.11 -0.92 6.60
C TYR A 127 -23.88 0.51 7.13
N VAL A 128 -23.33 1.37 6.28
CA VAL A 128 -23.09 2.79 6.56
C VAL A 128 -23.90 3.64 5.60
N SER A 129 -24.71 4.55 6.14
CA SER A 129 -25.59 5.39 5.33
C SER A 129 -24.82 6.48 4.57
N PRO A 130 -25.32 6.93 3.41
CA PRO A 130 -24.73 8.04 2.66
C PRO A 130 -24.65 9.34 3.47
N ALA A 131 -25.60 9.52 4.40
CA ALA A 131 -25.62 10.69 5.28
C ALA A 131 -24.42 10.70 6.25
N GLN A 132 -24.08 9.54 6.82
CA GLN A 132 -22.91 9.40 7.70
C GLN A 132 -21.61 9.56 6.92
N ILE A 133 -21.51 8.96 5.73
CA ILE A 133 -20.33 9.09 4.85
C ILE A 133 -20.07 10.56 4.53
N ARG A 134 -21.08 11.30 4.11
CA ARG A 134 -20.95 12.73 3.81
C ARG A 134 -20.67 13.57 5.06
N ARG A 135 -21.38 13.29 6.17
CA ARG A 135 -21.23 14.06 7.42
C ARG A 135 -19.82 14.00 7.98
N PHE A 136 -19.20 12.84 7.97
CA PHE A 136 -17.87 12.61 8.56
C PHE A 136 -16.75 12.57 7.54
N ASN A 137 -17.03 12.86 6.24
CA ASN A 137 -16.08 12.80 5.14
C ASN A 137 -15.33 11.46 5.09
N LEU A 138 -16.11 10.37 5.26
CA LEU A 138 -15.56 9.02 5.27
C LEU A 138 -15.17 8.59 3.85
N LYS A 139 -14.14 7.77 3.76
CA LYS A 139 -13.60 7.27 2.50
C LYS A 139 -13.33 5.77 2.58
N THR A 140 -13.32 5.12 1.43
CA THR A 140 -12.85 3.74 1.33
C THR A 140 -11.44 3.63 1.90
N GLY A 141 -11.22 2.61 2.74
CA GLY A 141 -9.97 2.38 3.46
C GLY A 141 -9.93 3.00 4.87
N ASP A 142 -10.96 3.75 5.29
CA ASP A 142 -11.03 4.25 6.67
C ASP A 142 -11.34 3.13 7.65
N ILE A 143 -10.58 3.06 8.73
CA ILE A 143 -10.89 2.19 9.87
C ILE A 143 -11.96 2.89 10.71
N ILE A 144 -13.14 2.30 10.77
CA ILE A 144 -14.29 2.83 11.49
C ILE A 144 -14.55 1.99 12.72
N VAL A 145 -14.65 2.66 13.86
CA VAL A 145 -15.19 2.07 15.10
C VAL A 145 -16.51 2.75 15.43
N GLY A 146 -17.53 1.97 15.64
CA GLY A 146 -18.85 2.53 15.95
C GLY A 146 -19.82 1.53 16.55
N ASN A 147 -20.94 2.01 17.08
CA ASN A 147 -22.00 1.16 17.56
C ASN A 147 -23.01 0.90 16.45
N THR A 148 -23.54 -0.31 16.46
CA THR A 148 -24.61 -0.72 15.57
C THR A 148 -25.96 -0.47 16.20
N ARG A 149 -26.98 -0.24 15.38
CA ARG A 149 -28.37 -0.21 15.84
C ARG A 149 -28.94 -1.61 15.98
N ILE A 150 -29.96 -1.75 16.79
CA ILE A 150 -30.77 -2.97 16.90
C ILE A 150 -31.25 -3.34 15.48
N ARG A 151 -30.97 -4.59 15.07
CA ARG A 151 -31.30 -5.11 13.73
C ARG A 151 -32.79 -5.44 13.65
N ASN A 152 -33.47 -4.98 12.60
CA ASN A 152 -34.82 -5.40 12.30
C ASN A 152 -34.85 -6.78 11.66
N GLN A 153 -35.91 -7.53 11.82
CA GLN A 153 -36.04 -8.91 11.31
C GLN A 153 -35.86 -9.03 9.78
N ASN A 154 -36.14 -7.96 9.04
CA ASN A 154 -36.08 -7.94 7.57
C ASN A 154 -34.72 -7.41 7.03
N GLU A 155 -33.78 -7.05 7.89
CA GLU A 155 -32.49 -6.49 7.48
C GLU A 155 -31.42 -7.60 7.39
N LYS A 156 -30.73 -7.67 6.27
CA LYS A 156 -29.64 -8.63 6.08
C LYS A 156 -28.40 -8.26 6.90
N PHE A 157 -28.09 -6.97 6.98
CA PHE A 157 -26.91 -6.44 7.67
C PHE A 157 -27.30 -5.55 8.84
N SER A 158 -26.44 -5.52 9.86
CA SER A 158 -26.54 -4.50 10.92
C SER A 158 -26.23 -3.12 10.32
N ALA A 159 -26.79 -2.06 10.87
CA ALA A 159 -26.51 -0.71 10.41
C ALA A 159 -25.77 0.09 11.48
N LEU A 160 -24.82 0.91 11.04
CA LEU A 160 -24.08 1.80 11.92
C LEU A 160 -25.01 2.86 12.51
N LEU A 161 -25.09 2.92 13.84
CA LEU A 161 -25.88 3.92 14.55
C LEU A 161 -25.09 5.23 14.69
N TYR A 162 -23.89 5.16 15.24
CA TYR A 162 -22.99 6.30 15.35
C TYR A 162 -21.52 5.88 15.28
N VAL A 163 -20.68 6.81 14.83
CA VAL A 163 -19.23 6.63 14.69
C VAL A 163 -18.56 7.06 15.99
N LYS A 164 -17.76 6.20 16.60
CA LYS A 164 -16.92 6.50 17.76
C LYS A 164 -15.58 7.09 17.35
N SER A 165 -14.91 6.44 16.41
CA SER A 165 -13.63 6.90 15.89
C SER A 165 -13.47 6.58 14.40
N VAL A 166 -12.62 7.35 13.73
CA VAL A 166 -12.19 7.15 12.34
C VAL A 166 -10.67 7.16 12.35
N ASN A 167 -10.05 6.06 11.92
CA ASN A 167 -8.59 5.88 11.94
C ASN A 167 -7.98 6.16 13.34
N GLY A 168 -8.70 5.82 14.41
CA GLY A 168 -8.30 6.05 15.78
C GLY A 168 -8.50 7.48 16.31
N PHE A 169 -8.97 8.42 15.47
CA PHE A 169 -9.25 9.81 15.86
C PHE A 169 -10.75 10.06 16.08
N HIS A 170 -11.06 11.11 16.83
CA HIS A 170 -12.43 11.56 16.96
C HIS A 170 -12.97 11.99 15.57
N PRO A 171 -14.25 11.69 15.22
CA PRO A 171 -14.79 11.97 13.89
C PRO A 171 -14.67 13.44 13.43
N SER A 172 -14.72 14.40 14.35
CA SER A 172 -14.54 15.83 14.03
C SER A 172 -13.10 16.19 13.61
N GLU A 173 -12.11 15.46 14.08
CA GLU A 173 -10.71 15.62 13.68
C GLU A 173 -10.46 14.95 12.33
N ALA A 174 -11.00 13.76 12.14
CA ALA A 174 -10.93 13.02 10.89
C ALA A 174 -11.49 13.82 9.68
N GLN A 175 -12.53 14.64 9.90
CA GLN A 175 -13.08 15.51 8.86
C GLN A 175 -12.08 16.53 8.32
N LYS A 176 -11.14 17.00 9.14
CA LYS A 176 -10.16 18.05 8.79
C LYS A 176 -8.95 17.52 8.05
N ARG A 177 -8.85 16.21 7.87
CA ARG A 177 -7.70 15.57 7.19
C ARG A 177 -7.58 16.05 5.76
N LYS A 178 -6.35 16.26 5.32
CA LYS A 178 -6.02 16.50 3.91
C LYS A 178 -6.24 15.22 3.10
N ARG A 179 -6.56 15.38 1.83
CA ARG A 179 -6.59 14.24 0.91
C ARG A 179 -5.16 13.75 0.67
N PHE A 180 -5.02 12.48 0.31
CA PHE A 180 -3.71 11.88 0.04
C PHE A 180 -2.95 12.64 -1.06
N GLU A 181 -3.66 13.07 -2.10
CA GLU A 181 -3.12 13.82 -3.23
C GLU A 181 -2.60 15.21 -2.85
N ASP A 182 -3.13 15.78 -1.75
CA ASP A 182 -2.75 17.10 -1.25
C ASP A 182 -1.57 17.04 -0.24
N LEU A 183 -1.05 15.83 0.03
CA LEU A 183 0.09 15.63 0.91
C LEU A 183 1.40 15.94 0.19
N THR A 184 2.35 16.53 0.90
CA THR A 184 3.70 16.78 0.36
C THR A 184 4.49 15.48 0.29
N PRO A 185 4.92 15.02 -0.90
CA PRO A 185 5.79 13.87 -1.01
C PRO A 185 7.16 14.15 -0.40
N ILE A 186 7.67 13.19 0.36
CA ILE A 186 9.00 13.26 0.96
C ILE A 186 9.83 12.04 0.56
N PHE A 187 11.16 12.19 0.53
CA PHE A 187 12.05 11.06 0.32
C PHE A 187 12.04 10.11 1.53
N PRO A 188 12.25 8.79 1.32
CA PRO A 188 12.34 7.79 2.38
C PRO A 188 13.66 7.94 3.14
N ASN A 189 13.72 8.87 4.08
CA ASN A 189 14.93 9.20 4.85
C ASN A 189 15.05 8.44 6.18
N GLU A 190 14.04 7.65 6.54
CA GLU A 190 14.05 6.78 7.72
C GLU A 190 14.21 5.33 7.28
N ARG A 191 15.38 4.76 7.57
CA ARG A 191 15.73 3.40 7.17
C ARG A 191 15.01 2.36 8.02
N ILE A 192 14.60 1.26 7.39
CA ILE A 192 14.11 0.04 8.02
C ILE A 192 15.26 -0.98 7.98
N PHE A 193 15.77 -1.39 9.14
CA PHE A 193 16.84 -2.37 9.23
C PHE A 193 16.31 -3.79 9.14
N MET A 194 16.93 -4.59 8.28
CA MET A 194 16.56 -6.00 8.07
C MET A 194 17.45 -6.94 8.89
N GLU A 195 18.60 -6.47 9.35
CA GLU A 195 19.51 -7.28 10.13
C GLU A 195 18.92 -7.61 11.50
N THR A 196 18.90 -8.90 11.82
CA THR A 196 18.55 -9.44 13.14
C THR A 196 19.65 -10.42 13.55
N PRO A 197 19.80 -10.78 14.85
CA PRO A 197 20.85 -11.71 15.28
C PRO A 197 20.90 -13.03 14.50
N ASP A 198 19.73 -13.52 14.06
CA ASP A 198 19.58 -14.80 13.37
C ASP A 198 19.27 -14.62 11.87
N CYS A 199 19.51 -13.44 11.30
CA CYS A 199 19.16 -13.18 9.91
C CYS A 199 20.10 -13.89 8.93
N SER A 200 19.57 -14.16 7.75
CA SER A 200 20.35 -14.67 6.63
C SER A 200 21.34 -13.63 6.09
N ILE A 201 22.36 -14.10 5.38
CA ILE A 201 23.29 -13.21 4.65
C ILE A 201 22.54 -12.31 3.68
N ALA A 202 21.45 -12.80 3.08
CA ALA A 202 20.62 -12.02 2.16
C ALA A 202 20.04 -10.75 2.81
N MET A 203 19.58 -10.81 4.05
CA MET A 203 19.06 -9.65 4.78
C MET A 203 20.17 -8.61 5.05
N ARG A 204 21.35 -9.06 5.41
CA ARG A 204 22.53 -8.18 5.58
C ARG A 204 22.95 -7.53 4.25
N MET A 205 22.87 -8.29 3.15
CA MET A 205 23.15 -7.75 1.81
C MET A 205 22.12 -6.71 1.41
N ILE A 206 20.84 -6.92 1.70
CA ILE A 206 19.79 -5.92 1.43
C ILE A 206 20.09 -4.65 2.23
N ASP A 207 20.45 -4.77 3.49
CA ASP A 207 20.79 -3.61 4.31
C ASP A 207 21.99 -2.80 3.78
N ILE A 208 22.94 -3.45 3.15
CA ILE A 208 24.16 -2.78 2.63
C ILE A 208 23.95 -2.23 1.22
N PHE A 209 23.37 -3.03 0.31
CA PHE A 209 23.34 -2.69 -1.12
C PHE A 209 22.00 -2.10 -1.58
N SER A 210 20.90 -2.42 -0.89
CA SER A 210 19.55 -1.99 -1.27
C SER A 210 18.72 -1.64 -0.04
N PRO A 211 19.17 -0.68 0.79
CA PRO A 211 18.48 -0.34 2.03
C PRO A 211 17.04 0.10 1.76
N ILE A 212 16.13 -0.35 2.61
CA ILE A 212 14.70 -0.03 2.52
C ILE A 212 14.36 1.08 3.51
N GLY A 213 13.68 2.10 3.06
CA GLY A 213 13.22 3.21 3.89
C GLY A 213 11.70 3.28 4.01
N LYS A 214 11.21 3.89 5.07
CA LYS A 214 9.76 4.11 5.27
C LYS A 214 9.19 4.97 4.15
N GLY A 215 8.12 4.47 3.52
CA GLY A 215 7.49 5.10 2.35
C GLY A 215 8.15 4.77 1.00
N GLN A 216 9.21 3.95 0.99
CA GLN A 216 9.86 3.51 -0.24
C GLN A 216 8.98 2.51 -0.99
N ARG A 217 8.97 2.63 -2.32
CA ARG A 217 8.43 1.62 -3.24
C ARG A 217 9.59 0.83 -3.82
N GLY A 218 9.69 -0.45 -3.45
CA GLY A 218 10.68 -1.39 -3.95
C GLY A 218 10.05 -2.47 -4.83
N MET A 219 10.81 -3.00 -5.78
CA MET A 219 10.41 -4.13 -6.61
C MET A 219 11.47 -5.21 -6.55
N ILE A 220 11.06 -6.47 -6.31
CA ILE A 220 11.92 -7.64 -6.36
C ILE A 220 11.61 -8.39 -7.65
N VAL A 221 12.55 -8.39 -8.57
CA VAL A 221 12.43 -9.10 -9.85
C VAL A 221 13.36 -10.30 -9.85
N SER A 222 12.82 -11.47 -10.11
CA SER A 222 13.61 -12.70 -10.18
C SER A 222 12.96 -13.71 -11.14
N GLN A 223 13.75 -14.65 -11.60
CA GLN A 223 13.24 -15.81 -12.32
C GLN A 223 12.34 -16.66 -11.41
N PRO A 224 11.43 -17.46 -11.97
CA PRO A 224 10.67 -18.44 -11.20
C PRO A 224 11.59 -19.35 -10.38
N LYS A 225 11.20 -19.71 -9.18
CA LYS A 225 11.95 -20.58 -8.24
C LYS A 225 13.32 -20.05 -7.79
N ALA A 226 13.59 -18.76 -7.94
CA ALA A 226 14.86 -18.12 -7.51
C ALA A 226 14.83 -17.65 -6.03
N GLY A 227 13.79 -17.98 -5.26
CA GLY A 227 13.70 -17.64 -3.84
C GLY A 227 13.06 -16.27 -3.56
N LYS A 228 12.27 -15.70 -4.48
CA LYS A 228 11.53 -14.43 -4.27
C LYS A 228 10.68 -14.48 -3.00
N THR A 229 9.83 -15.50 -2.86
CA THR A 229 8.96 -15.70 -1.71
C THR A 229 9.76 -15.86 -0.42
N THR A 230 10.90 -16.56 -0.47
CA THR A 230 11.81 -16.70 0.68
C THR A 230 12.35 -15.37 1.16
N ILE A 231 12.77 -14.48 0.23
CA ILE A 231 13.25 -13.13 0.58
C ILE A 231 12.10 -12.30 1.18
N LEU A 232 10.90 -12.35 0.62
CA LEU A 232 9.74 -11.64 1.15
C LEU A 232 9.40 -12.09 2.58
N LYS A 233 9.42 -13.41 2.84
CA LYS A 233 9.23 -13.97 4.20
C LYS A 233 10.30 -13.47 5.18
N GLN A 234 11.56 -13.45 4.77
CA GLN A 234 12.66 -12.98 5.61
C GLN A 234 12.56 -11.47 5.89
N ILE A 235 12.17 -10.66 4.91
CA ILE A 235 11.87 -9.23 5.10
C ILE A 235 10.76 -9.06 6.12
N ALA A 236 9.65 -9.77 5.96
CA ALA A 236 8.51 -9.72 6.86
C ALA A 236 8.92 -10.11 8.29
N ALA A 237 9.64 -11.21 8.47
CA ALA A 237 10.13 -11.65 9.77
C ALA A 237 11.10 -10.63 10.41
N SER A 238 11.97 -10.01 9.61
CA SER A 238 12.88 -8.96 10.10
C SER A 238 12.11 -7.70 10.54
N VAL A 239 11.13 -7.28 9.78
CA VAL A 239 10.28 -6.13 10.12
C VAL A 239 9.51 -6.40 11.41
N THR A 240 8.87 -7.56 11.53
CA THR A 240 8.10 -7.93 12.73
C THR A 240 8.98 -7.98 13.98
N LYS A 241 10.23 -8.47 13.86
CA LYS A 241 11.18 -8.59 14.97
C LYS A 241 11.76 -7.25 15.40
N ASN A 242 12.16 -6.41 14.43
CA ASN A 242 12.83 -5.13 14.70
C ASN A 242 11.84 -3.99 14.98
N TYR A 243 10.60 -4.09 14.47
CA TYR A 243 9.59 -3.05 14.55
C TYR A 243 8.21 -3.61 14.96
N PRO A 244 8.07 -4.11 16.20
CA PRO A 244 6.83 -4.77 16.65
C PRO A 244 5.60 -3.88 16.64
N ASP A 245 5.78 -2.56 16.64
CA ASP A 245 4.68 -1.59 16.55
C ASP A 245 4.28 -1.24 15.10
N MET A 246 5.01 -1.77 14.11
CA MET A 246 4.70 -1.55 12.71
C MET A 246 3.58 -2.49 12.24
N ASN A 247 2.56 -1.94 11.61
CA ASN A 247 1.53 -2.75 10.95
C ASN A 247 2.11 -3.30 9.63
N LEU A 248 2.13 -4.61 9.51
CA LEU A 248 2.60 -5.33 8.33
C LEU A 248 1.40 -5.97 7.62
N ILE A 249 1.13 -5.54 6.40
CA ILE A 249 0.11 -6.14 5.54
C ILE A 249 0.83 -6.87 4.41
N ILE A 250 0.54 -8.16 4.27
CA ILE A 250 1.05 -9.02 3.20
C ILE A 250 -0.11 -9.31 2.26
N LEU A 251 -0.01 -8.84 1.03
CA LEU A 251 -1.00 -9.09 -0.01
C LEU A 251 -0.46 -10.11 -1.01
N LEU A 252 -1.11 -11.26 -1.09
CA LEU A 252 -0.78 -12.36 -2.00
C LEU A 252 -1.88 -12.47 -3.06
N ILE A 253 -1.53 -12.30 -4.33
CA ILE A 253 -2.49 -12.37 -5.43
C ILE A 253 -2.04 -13.45 -6.39
N ASP A 254 -2.97 -14.34 -6.77
CA ASP A 254 -2.72 -15.46 -7.69
C ASP A 254 -1.60 -16.38 -7.17
N GLU A 255 -1.55 -16.56 -5.85
CA GLU A 255 -0.51 -17.37 -5.20
C GLU A 255 -1.00 -18.80 -4.97
N ARG A 256 -0.08 -19.73 -4.73
CA ARG A 256 -0.43 -21.13 -4.47
C ARG A 256 -0.94 -21.29 -3.04
N PRO A 257 -1.98 -22.13 -2.80
CA PRO A 257 -2.54 -22.33 -1.46
C PRO A 257 -1.49 -22.76 -0.43
N GLU A 258 -0.53 -23.62 -0.84
CA GLU A 258 0.55 -24.06 0.02
C GLU A 258 1.52 -22.93 0.39
N GLU A 259 1.79 -21.97 -0.54
CA GLU A 259 2.64 -20.80 -0.25
C GLU A 259 1.92 -19.81 0.66
N VAL A 260 0.61 -19.63 0.49
CA VAL A 260 -0.22 -18.80 1.38
C VAL A 260 -0.18 -19.35 2.81
N THR A 261 -0.39 -20.67 2.98
CA THR A 261 -0.36 -21.32 4.29
C THR A 261 1.03 -21.18 4.93
N ASP A 262 2.09 -21.44 4.17
CA ASP A 262 3.48 -21.34 4.62
C ASP A 262 3.82 -19.90 5.07
N ILE A 263 3.36 -18.87 4.38
CA ILE A 263 3.56 -17.47 4.79
C ILE A 263 2.78 -17.16 6.07
N ARG A 264 1.52 -17.57 6.16
CA ARG A 264 0.68 -17.33 7.35
C ARG A 264 1.25 -17.99 8.61
N GLU A 265 1.76 -19.21 8.49
CA GLU A 265 2.32 -19.95 9.61
C GLU A 265 3.73 -19.48 10.00
N SER A 266 4.51 -18.97 9.03
CA SER A 266 5.89 -18.56 9.27
C SER A 266 6.06 -17.14 9.76
N ILE A 267 5.04 -16.28 9.64
CA ILE A 267 5.11 -14.88 10.05
C ILE A 267 4.13 -14.64 11.19
N GLU A 268 4.61 -14.79 12.41
CA GLU A 268 3.84 -14.49 13.61
C GLU A 268 4.10 -13.06 14.08
N GLY A 269 3.03 -12.33 14.38
CA GLY A 269 3.13 -10.98 14.92
C GLY A 269 1.78 -10.40 15.27
N LYS A 270 1.74 -9.60 16.31
CA LYS A 270 0.50 -8.98 16.80
C LYS A 270 -0.16 -8.03 15.78
N ASN A 271 0.67 -7.42 14.93
CA ASN A 271 0.24 -6.42 13.96
C ASN A 271 0.53 -6.90 12.52
N VAL A 272 0.43 -8.21 12.27
CA VAL A 272 0.61 -8.81 10.94
C VAL A 272 -0.72 -9.26 10.40
N GLU A 273 -1.01 -8.88 9.17
CA GLU A 273 -2.20 -9.28 8.45
C GLU A 273 -1.83 -9.84 7.07
N VAL A 274 -2.39 -10.99 6.72
CA VAL A 274 -2.16 -11.65 5.43
C VAL A 274 -3.48 -11.71 4.68
N ILE A 275 -3.53 -10.97 3.58
CA ILE A 275 -4.66 -10.93 2.64
C ILE A 275 -4.25 -11.69 1.40
N TYR A 276 -5.10 -12.56 0.88
CA TYR A 276 -4.71 -13.42 -0.22
C TYR A 276 -5.85 -13.77 -1.17
N SER A 277 -5.48 -14.15 -2.38
CA SER A 277 -6.28 -14.89 -3.32
C SER A 277 -5.42 -15.98 -3.97
N THR A 278 -5.99 -17.15 -4.17
CA THR A 278 -5.27 -18.32 -4.70
C THR A 278 -5.53 -18.50 -6.19
N PHE A 279 -4.61 -19.13 -6.91
CA PHE A 279 -4.63 -19.26 -8.38
C PHE A 279 -5.86 -20.00 -8.91
N ASP A 280 -6.53 -20.78 -8.09
CA ASP A 280 -7.74 -21.54 -8.40
C ASP A 280 -9.02 -20.71 -8.27
N GLU A 281 -8.93 -19.48 -7.78
CA GLU A 281 -10.05 -18.56 -7.67
C GLU A 281 -10.35 -17.84 -8.99
N LEU A 282 -11.57 -17.31 -9.12
CA LEU A 282 -11.97 -16.54 -10.28
C LEU A 282 -11.20 -15.19 -10.35
N PRO A 283 -10.87 -14.71 -11.56
CA PRO A 283 -10.16 -13.43 -11.74
C PRO A 283 -10.82 -12.23 -11.05
N GLU A 284 -12.15 -12.29 -10.88
CA GLU A 284 -12.89 -11.25 -10.17
C GLU A 284 -12.56 -11.19 -8.68
N ASN A 285 -12.20 -12.32 -8.07
CA ASN A 285 -11.77 -12.38 -6.68
C ASN A 285 -10.39 -11.76 -6.50
N HIS A 286 -9.45 -12.01 -7.43
CA HIS A 286 -8.14 -11.35 -7.41
C HIS A 286 -8.28 -9.83 -7.46
N LYS A 287 -9.18 -9.33 -8.32
CA LYS A 287 -9.47 -7.91 -8.42
C LYS A 287 -10.13 -7.33 -7.17
N ARG A 288 -10.96 -8.14 -6.50
CA ARG A 288 -11.64 -7.70 -5.28
C ARG A 288 -10.69 -7.63 -4.09
N VAL A 289 -9.74 -8.56 -4.01
CA VAL A 289 -8.74 -8.64 -2.93
C VAL A 289 -7.69 -7.54 -3.06
N SER A 290 -7.32 -7.13 -4.28
CA SER A 290 -6.36 -6.05 -4.56
C SER A 290 -6.98 -4.66 -4.53
#